data_f904a3fc6c88c4749a5cff9426e46d0f
#
_entry.id   f904a3fc6c88c4749a5cff9426e46d0f
#
_cell.length_a   1.000
_cell.length_b   1.000
_cell.length_c   1.000
_cell.angle_alpha   90.00
_cell.angle_beta   90.00
_cell.angle_gamma   90.00
#
_symmetry.space_group_name_H-M   'P 1'
#
loop_
_entity.id
_entity.type
_entity.pdbx_description
1 polymer ?
#
loop_
_entity_poly.entity_id
_entity_poly.type
_entity_poly.pdbx_seq_one_letter_code
_entity_poly.pdbx_strand_id
1 'polypeptide(L)'
;GMAHRGRLNVLANIFNKTYKEIFSEFEGKLYEDDYISGDVKYHLGFTSIQKCSNGNEVRLNLTPNPSHLEAVDPVVEGITRAKIDSKYHGDVKKIIPILLHGDAALAGQGVVYEVIQMAQLDGYQAGGTIHIAVNNQVGFTTSYLDGRSSTYCTDVAKVTLSPVLHVNGDDVEAVVHALQLAVEYRQKYHKDVFIDLLCYRKYGHNEGDEPRFTQPKLYELISKHPNPREIYK
;
A
#
# COMPACT_ATOMS: atom_id res chain seq x y z
N GLY A 1 2.90 -5.60 1.01
CA GLY A 1 1.47 -5.72 1.29
C GLY A 1 0.71 -4.50 0.81
N MET A 2 -0.58 -4.64 0.65
CA MET A 2 -1.39 -3.47 0.29
C MET A 2 -2.87 -3.71 0.59
N ALA A 3 -3.61 -2.61 0.82
CA ALA A 3 -5.07 -2.63 0.85
C ALA A 3 -5.66 -3.16 -0.48
N HIS A 4 -6.94 -3.53 -0.47
CA HIS A 4 -7.62 -4.06 -1.67
C HIS A 4 -7.83 -2.99 -2.76
N ARG A 5 -8.02 -1.72 -2.40
CA ARG A 5 -8.22 -0.63 -3.37
C ARG A 5 -7.00 -0.42 -4.27
N GLY A 6 -7.21 -0.44 -5.57
CA GLY A 6 -6.14 -0.29 -6.55
C GLY A 6 -5.30 -1.55 -6.79
N ARG A 7 -5.56 -2.67 -6.13
CA ARG A 7 -4.76 -3.90 -6.27
C ARG A 7 -4.74 -4.43 -7.70
N LEU A 8 -5.86 -4.43 -8.42
CA LEU A 8 -5.91 -4.86 -9.82
C LEU A 8 -5.04 -3.98 -10.73
N ASN A 9 -5.00 -2.67 -10.46
CA ASN A 9 -4.12 -1.75 -11.18
C ASN A 9 -2.64 -2.07 -10.91
N VAL A 10 -2.28 -2.32 -9.67
CA VAL A 10 -0.92 -2.73 -9.27
C VAL A 10 -0.54 -4.07 -9.91
N LEU A 11 -1.44 -5.05 -9.88
CA LEU A 11 -1.21 -6.34 -10.52
C LEU A 11 -0.94 -6.20 -12.02
N ALA A 12 -1.74 -5.40 -12.73
CA ALA A 12 -1.58 -5.20 -14.17
C ALA A 12 -0.33 -4.37 -14.52
N ASN A 13 -0.14 -3.22 -13.88
CA ASN A 13 0.85 -2.23 -14.31
C ASN A 13 2.21 -2.35 -13.62
N ILE A 14 2.27 -2.95 -12.44
CA ILE A 14 3.53 -3.11 -11.69
C ILE A 14 4.01 -4.56 -11.74
N PHE A 15 3.10 -5.52 -11.59
CA PHE A 15 3.45 -6.94 -11.61
C PHE A 15 3.38 -7.57 -13.00
N ASN A 16 2.88 -6.84 -14.02
CA ASN A 16 2.69 -7.31 -15.39
C ASN A 16 1.75 -8.53 -15.51
N LYS A 17 0.79 -8.67 -14.58
CA LYS A 17 -0.27 -9.65 -14.71
C LYS A 17 -1.16 -9.28 -15.88
N THR A 18 -1.36 -10.19 -16.82
CA THR A 18 -2.12 -9.89 -18.03
C THR A 18 -3.60 -9.67 -17.73
N TYR A 19 -4.24 -8.81 -18.50
CA TYR A 19 -5.70 -8.62 -18.39
C TYR A 19 -6.46 -9.93 -18.63
N LYS A 20 -5.94 -10.80 -19.49
CA LYS A 20 -6.53 -12.12 -19.74
C LYS A 20 -6.55 -12.96 -18.46
N GLU A 21 -5.45 -13.02 -17.71
CA GLU A 21 -5.39 -13.72 -16.42
C GLU A 21 -6.35 -13.10 -15.42
N ILE A 22 -6.36 -11.77 -15.30
CA ILE A 22 -7.25 -11.06 -14.39
C ILE A 22 -8.71 -11.38 -14.71
N PHE A 23 -9.14 -11.26 -15.99
CA PHE A 23 -10.52 -11.51 -16.37
C PHE A 23 -10.91 -12.99 -16.32
N SER A 24 -9.99 -13.92 -16.58
CA SER A 24 -10.25 -15.35 -16.41
C SER A 24 -10.54 -15.72 -14.95
N GLU A 25 -9.87 -15.06 -14.00
CA GLU A 25 -10.18 -15.20 -12.57
C GLU A 25 -11.59 -14.67 -12.23
N PHE A 26 -12.04 -13.59 -12.89
CA PHE A 26 -13.40 -13.07 -12.73
C PHE A 26 -14.46 -14.04 -13.27
N GLU A 27 -14.15 -14.81 -14.31
CA GLU A 27 -15.06 -15.81 -14.89
C GLU A 27 -15.04 -17.14 -14.12
N GLY A 28 -14.16 -17.31 -13.14
CA GLY A 28 -14.03 -18.54 -12.35
C GLY A 28 -13.43 -19.73 -13.10
N LYS A 29 -12.83 -19.51 -14.28
CA LYS A 29 -12.34 -20.57 -15.18
C LYS A 29 -10.97 -21.17 -14.81
N LEU A 30 -10.30 -20.64 -13.80
CA LEU A 30 -8.92 -21.06 -13.46
C LEU A 30 -8.84 -22.12 -12.34
N TYR A 31 -9.95 -22.56 -11.80
CA TYR A 31 -9.96 -23.51 -10.70
C TYR A 31 -10.70 -24.79 -11.11
N GLU A 32 -9.95 -25.74 -11.73
CA GLU A 32 -10.42 -27.11 -11.94
C GLU A 32 -10.28 -27.99 -10.69
N ASP A 33 -9.64 -27.48 -9.63
CA ASP A 33 -9.49 -28.20 -8.36
C ASP A 33 -10.55 -27.78 -7.34
N ASP A 34 -11.45 -28.69 -6.99
CA ASP A 34 -12.51 -28.55 -5.98
C ASP A 34 -12.01 -28.23 -4.55
N TYR A 35 -10.70 -28.15 -4.34
CA TYR A 35 -10.07 -27.91 -3.03
C TYR A 35 -9.69 -26.43 -2.80
N ILE A 36 -9.80 -25.56 -3.80
CA ILE A 36 -9.47 -24.16 -3.66
C ILE A 36 -10.78 -23.34 -3.71
N SER A 37 -11.34 -23.05 -2.56
CA SER A 37 -12.43 -22.08 -2.46
C SER A 37 -11.89 -20.70 -2.91
N GLY A 38 -12.46 -20.16 -3.99
CA GLY A 38 -12.04 -18.88 -4.54
C GLY A 38 -12.20 -17.74 -3.55
N ASP A 39 -11.12 -17.07 -3.20
CA ASP A 39 -11.16 -15.82 -2.46
C ASP A 39 -11.59 -14.66 -3.38
N VAL A 40 -11.97 -13.56 -2.77
CA VAL A 40 -12.29 -12.32 -3.50
C VAL A 40 -11.06 -11.88 -4.32
N LYS A 41 -11.26 -11.59 -5.60
CA LYS A 41 -10.21 -11.34 -6.59
C LYS A 41 -9.30 -10.16 -6.24
N TYR A 42 -9.79 -9.24 -5.41
CA TYR A 42 -9.01 -8.12 -4.86
C TYR A 42 -8.06 -8.50 -3.71
N HIS A 43 -8.06 -9.76 -3.30
CA HIS A 43 -7.22 -10.27 -2.20
C HIS A 43 -6.06 -11.12 -2.68
N LEU A 44 -6.05 -11.53 -3.94
CA LEU A 44 -5.04 -12.43 -4.50
C LEU A 44 -3.64 -11.81 -4.47
N GLY A 45 -2.67 -12.65 -4.14
CA GLY A 45 -1.25 -12.33 -4.24
C GLY A 45 -0.70 -12.59 -5.64
N PHE A 46 0.53 -12.13 -5.88
CA PHE A 46 1.24 -12.39 -7.13
C PHE A 46 2.75 -12.25 -6.94
N THR A 47 3.51 -12.93 -7.78
CA THR A 47 4.98 -12.79 -7.81
C THR A 47 5.44 -12.58 -9.24
N SER A 48 6.30 -11.60 -9.44
CA SER A 48 6.92 -11.34 -10.74
C SER A 48 8.37 -10.89 -10.59
N ILE A 49 9.11 -10.89 -11.68
CA ILE A 49 10.47 -10.34 -11.79
C ILE A 49 10.38 -9.12 -12.70
N GLN A 50 10.88 -8.00 -12.21
CA GLN A 50 10.94 -6.76 -12.96
C GLN A 50 12.40 -6.40 -13.28
N LYS A 51 12.65 -5.91 -14.49
CA LYS A 51 13.96 -5.38 -14.89
C LYS A 51 14.02 -3.89 -14.60
N CYS A 52 15.05 -3.49 -13.87
CA CYS A 52 15.36 -2.10 -13.64
C CYS A 52 16.06 -1.46 -14.84
N SER A 53 16.07 -0.14 -14.92
CA SER A 53 16.75 0.61 -15.99
C SER A 53 18.25 0.33 -16.10
N ASN A 54 18.88 -0.06 -14.99
CA ASN A 54 20.30 -0.47 -14.93
C ASN A 54 20.55 -1.94 -15.32
N GLY A 55 19.54 -2.67 -15.78
CA GLY A 55 19.60 -4.08 -16.17
C GLY A 55 19.50 -5.09 -15.03
N ASN A 56 19.48 -4.65 -13.78
CA ASN A 56 19.28 -5.54 -12.64
C ASN A 56 17.84 -6.06 -12.58
N GLU A 57 17.67 -7.24 -12.00
CA GLU A 57 16.36 -7.83 -11.77
C GLU A 57 15.95 -7.69 -10.30
N VAL A 58 14.70 -7.29 -10.08
CA VAL A 58 14.08 -7.23 -8.76
C VAL A 58 12.87 -8.16 -8.74
N ARG A 59 12.83 -9.04 -7.75
CA ARG A 59 11.68 -9.89 -7.50
C ARG A 59 10.66 -9.13 -6.67
N LEU A 60 9.48 -8.94 -7.22
CA LEU A 60 8.31 -8.39 -6.53
C LEU A 60 7.43 -9.54 -6.02
N ASN A 61 6.97 -9.43 -4.78
CA ASN A 61 6.04 -10.38 -4.18
C ASN A 61 4.90 -9.58 -3.51
N LEU A 62 3.69 -9.72 -4.03
CA LEU A 62 2.49 -9.16 -3.43
C LEU A 62 1.81 -10.23 -2.58
N THR A 63 1.78 -10.01 -1.28
CA THR A 63 1.14 -10.92 -0.33
C THR A 63 -0.38 -10.87 -0.48
N PRO A 64 -1.07 -12.04 -0.51
CA PRO A 64 -2.53 -12.05 -0.42
C PRO A 64 -2.99 -11.39 0.88
N ASN A 65 -4.14 -10.76 0.88
CA ASN A 65 -4.71 -10.16 2.09
C ASN A 65 -6.18 -10.55 2.27
N PRO A 66 -6.69 -10.61 3.52
CA PRO A 66 -8.11 -10.76 3.78
C PRO A 66 -8.85 -9.43 3.62
N SER A 67 -10.16 -9.45 3.78
CA SER A 67 -10.98 -8.22 3.85
C SER A 67 -10.77 -7.41 5.13
N HIS A 68 -10.16 -8.00 6.17
CA HIS A 68 -9.77 -7.30 7.38
C HIS A 68 -8.63 -6.34 7.09
N LEU A 69 -8.89 -5.04 7.21
CA LEU A 69 -7.93 -3.99 6.91
C LEU A 69 -6.68 -4.12 7.80
N GLU A 70 -5.51 -3.91 7.20
CA GLU A 70 -4.17 -3.93 7.81
C GLU A 70 -3.72 -5.29 8.38
N ALA A 71 -4.57 -6.33 8.32
CA ALA A 71 -4.18 -7.67 8.79
C ALA A 71 -3.02 -8.28 7.98
N VAL A 72 -2.75 -7.77 6.80
CA VAL A 72 -1.61 -8.20 5.97
C VAL A 72 -0.27 -7.66 6.49
N ASP A 73 -0.25 -6.60 7.27
CA ASP A 73 0.97 -5.92 7.70
C ASP A 73 1.90 -6.86 8.47
N PRO A 74 1.47 -7.50 9.58
CA PRO A 74 2.33 -8.43 10.31
C PRO A 74 2.72 -9.65 9.47
N VAL A 75 1.90 -10.05 8.48
CA VAL A 75 2.24 -11.16 7.57
C VAL A 75 3.40 -10.76 6.66
N VAL A 76 3.40 -9.55 6.12
CA VAL A 76 4.50 -9.03 5.28
C VAL A 76 5.79 -8.91 6.09
N GLU A 77 5.71 -8.41 7.31
CA GLU A 77 6.87 -8.32 8.20
C GLU A 77 7.43 -9.71 8.53
N GLY A 78 6.56 -10.67 8.87
CA GLY A 78 6.97 -12.04 9.14
C GLY A 78 7.60 -12.73 7.93
N ILE A 79 7.04 -12.58 6.73
CA ILE A 79 7.63 -13.10 5.48
C ILE A 79 8.99 -12.45 5.22
N THR A 80 9.11 -11.14 5.44
CA THR A 80 10.35 -10.40 5.24
C THR A 80 11.41 -10.89 6.21
N ARG A 81 11.10 -10.99 7.51
CA ARG A 81 12.00 -11.52 8.54
C ARG A 81 12.45 -12.95 8.22
N ALA A 82 11.54 -13.83 7.87
CA ALA A 82 11.86 -15.21 7.51
C ALA A 82 12.83 -15.28 6.32
N LYS A 83 12.66 -14.43 5.30
CA LYS A 83 13.58 -14.36 4.15
C LYS A 83 14.93 -13.76 4.51
N ILE A 84 14.99 -12.76 5.39
CA ILE A 84 16.25 -12.22 5.92
C ILE A 84 17.04 -13.35 6.57
N ASP A 85 16.43 -14.11 7.46
CA ASP A 85 17.11 -15.17 8.21
C ASP A 85 17.49 -16.36 7.32
N SER A 86 16.55 -16.88 6.53
CA SER A 86 16.75 -18.14 5.81
C SER A 86 17.46 -17.97 4.46
N LYS A 87 17.22 -16.86 3.74
CA LYS A 87 17.70 -16.67 2.37
C LYS A 87 18.83 -15.66 2.26
N TYR A 88 18.80 -14.61 3.07
CA TYR A 88 19.73 -13.50 2.95
C TYR A 88 20.75 -13.43 4.10
N HIS A 89 20.79 -14.46 4.96
CA HIS A 89 21.79 -14.63 6.02
C HIS A 89 21.94 -13.39 6.91
N GLY A 90 20.84 -12.74 7.24
CA GLY A 90 20.79 -11.54 8.05
C GLY A 90 20.97 -10.22 7.30
N ASP A 91 21.21 -10.25 5.97
CA ASP A 91 21.36 -9.01 5.19
C ASP A 91 20.01 -8.35 4.90
N VAL A 92 19.63 -7.40 5.74
CA VAL A 92 18.39 -6.63 5.64
C VAL A 92 18.31 -5.74 4.40
N LYS A 93 19.43 -5.49 3.71
CA LYS A 93 19.45 -4.66 2.49
C LYS A 93 18.96 -5.39 1.25
N LYS A 94 18.88 -6.73 1.31
CA LYS A 94 18.47 -7.57 0.17
C LYS A 94 16.97 -7.67 -0.04
N ILE A 95 16.18 -7.19 0.92
CA ILE A 95 14.72 -7.22 0.85
C ILE A 95 14.14 -5.97 1.51
N ILE A 96 13.09 -5.42 0.92
CA ILE A 96 12.39 -4.22 1.43
C ILE A 96 10.92 -4.56 1.58
N PRO A 97 10.37 -4.56 2.80
CA PRO A 97 8.93 -4.56 3.01
C PRO A 97 8.36 -3.19 2.62
N ILE A 98 7.26 -3.23 1.86
CA ILE A 98 6.49 -2.03 1.46
C ILE A 98 5.03 -2.31 1.79
N LEU A 99 4.40 -1.41 2.54
CA LEU A 99 3.01 -1.48 2.94
C LEU A 99 2.25 -0.27 2.38
N LEU A 100 1.22 -0.53 1.56
CA LEU A 100 0.34 0.50 1.02
C LEU A 100 -0.97 0.49 1.81
N HIS A 101 -1.17 1.53 2.58
CA HIS A 101 -2.31 1.70 3.48
C HIS A 101 -3.39 2.62 2.90
N GLY A 102 -4.64 2.42 3.31
CA GLY A 102 -5.63 3.48 3.25
C GLY A 102 -5.48 4.41 4.46
N ASP A 103 -5.70 5.71 4.30
CA ASP A 103 -5.51 6.71 5.35
C ASP A 103 -6.38 6.46 6.60
N ALA A 104 -7.63 6.08 6.41
CA ALA A 104 -8.53 5.77 7.52
C ALA A 104 -8.14 4.48 8.25
N ALA A 105 -7.67 3.47 7.52
CA ALA A 105 -7.23 2.20 8.10
C ALA A 105 -5.92 2.37 8.87
N LEU A 106 -4.94 3.06 8.31
CA LEU A 106 -3.67 3.37 8.97
C LEU A 106 -3.88 4.07 10.31
N ALA A 107 -4.78 5.05 10.35
CA ALA A 107 -5.07 5.82 11.56
C ALA A 107 -5.96 5.07 12.58
N GLY A 108 -6.80 4.12 12.11
CA GLY A 108 -7.87 3.54 12.93
C GLY A 108 -7.68 2.09 13.37
N GLN A 109 -6.86 1.31 12.66
CA GLN A 109 -6.69 -0.12 12.96
C GLN A 109 -5.59 -0.36 14.01
N GLY A 110 -5.94 -0.99 15.12
CA GLY A 110 -5.00 -1.26 16.23
C GLY A 110 -3.80 -2.12 15.84
N VAL A 111 -3.97 -3.03 14.88
CA VAL A 111 -2.88 -3.88 14.37
C VAL A 111 -1.72 -3.07 13.79
N VAL A 112 -1.99 -1.89 13.21
CA VAL A 112 -0.93 -0.98 12.73
C VAL A 112 -0.02 -0.56 13.89
N TYR A 113 -0.63 -0.15 15.01
CA TYR A 113 0.13 0.25 16.20
C TYR A 113 0.97 -0.91 16.75
N GLU A 114 0.41 -2.12 16.78
CA GLU A 114 1.13 -3.32 17.23
C GLU A 114 2.33 -3.64 16.34
N VAL A 115 2.16 -3.58 15.01
CA VAL A 115 3.25 -3.80 14.05
C VAL A 115 4.37 -2.76 14.21
N ILE A 116 4.02 -1.49 14.35
CA ILE A 116 4.99 -0.40 14.55
C ILE A 116 5.76 -0.58 15.87
N GLN A 117 5.09 -1.03 16.95
CA GLN A 117 5.75 -1.32 18.22
C GLN A 117 6.74 -2.50 18.13
N MET A 118 6.53 -3.44 17.23
CA MET A 118 7.44 -4.55 17.00
C MET A 118 8.65 -4.20 16.09
N ALA A 119 8.55 -3.15 15.30
CA ALA A 119 9.47 -2.84 14.20
C ALA A 119 10.96 -2.71 14.60
N GLN A 120 11.25 -2.33 15.84
CA GLN A 120 12.62 -2.17 16.34
C GLN A 120 13.05 -3.23 17.36
N LEU A 121 12.23 -4.25 17.59
CA LEU A 121 12.56 -5.35 18.50
C LEU A 121 13.40 -6.41 17.79
N ASP A 122 14.46 -6.90 18.42
CA ASP A 122 15.42 -7.85 17.85
C ASP A 122 14.77 -9.09 17.22
N GLY A 123 13.71 -9.62 17.83
CA GLY A 123 12.99 -10.79 17.36
C GLY A 123 12.09 -10.53 16.14
N TYR A 124 11.74 -9.27 15.85
CA TYR A 124 10.72 -8.91 14.87
C TYR A 124 11.22 -7.99 13.75
N GLN A 125 12.27 -7.21 14.00
CA GLN A 125 12.76 -6.22 13.05
C GLN A 125 13.02 -6.81 11.64
N ALA A 126 12.54 -6.10 10.63
CA ALA A 126 12.69 -6.43 9.22
C ALA A 126 13.66 -5.49 8.47
N GLY A 127 14.47 -4.73 9.22
CA GLY A 127 15.41 -3.75 8.67
C GLY A 127 14.77 -2.49 8.14
N GLY A 128 13.59 -2.14 8.67
CA GLY A 128 12.78 -0.98 8.31
C GLY A 128 11.80 -1.24 7.16
N THR A 129 10.63 -0.64 7.27
CA THR A 129 9.50 -0.75 6.35
C THR A 129 9.20 0.59 5.71
N ILE A 130 8.84 0.60 4.43
CA ILE A 130 8.31 1.78 3.75
C ILE A 130 6.79 1.71 3.81
N HIS A 131 6.19 2.61 4.57
CA HIS A 131 4.75 2.75 4.70
C HIS A 131 4.26 3.87 3.78
N ILE A 132 3.33 3.57 2.88
CA ILE A 132 2.75 4.53 1.95
C ILE A 132 1.25 4.64 2.27
N ALA A 133 0.86 5.74 2.90
CA ALA A 133 -0.55 6.06 3.11
C ALA A 133 -1.12 6.69 1.83
N VAL A 134 -1.95 5.94 1.11
CA VAL A 134 -2.71 6.47 -0.04
C VAL A 134 -3.88 7.27 0.53
N ASN A 135 -3.59 8.53 0.86
CA ASN A 135 -4.48 9.41 1.61
C ASN A 135 -5.50 10.07 0.69
N ASN A 136 -6.61 9.39 0.47
CA ASN A 136 -7.70 9.91 -0.35
C ASN A 136 -8.72 10.78 0.44
N GLN A 137 -8.48 11.00 1.72
CA GLN A 137 -9.20 11.93 2.59
C GLN A 137 -10.65 11.54 2.92
N VAL A 138 -11.05 10.30 2.56
CA VAL A 138 -12.40 9.77 2.84
C VAL A 138 -12.30 8.31 3.28
N GLY A 139 -12.78 8.01 4.46
CA GLY A 139 -12.94 6.64 4.96
C GLY A 139 -14.36 6.15 4.76
N PHE A 140 -14.59 5.17 3.87
CA PHE A 140 -15.93 4.74 3.42
C PHE A 140 -16.74 5.95 2.93
N THR A 141 -17.61 6.54 3.76
CA THR A 141 -18.40 7.75 3.47
C THR A 141 -18.04 8.94 4.37
N THR A 142 -17.09 8.77 5.28
CA THR A 142 -16.73 9.75 6.31
C THR A 142 -15.54 10.59 5.87
N SER A 143 -15.67 11.93 5.96
CA SER A 143 -14.56 12.87 5.74
C SER A 143 -13.45 12.63 6.77
N TYR A 144 -12.20 12.87 6.38
CA TYR A 144 -11.07 12.77 7.32
C TYR A 144 -11.21 13.71 8.54
N LEU A 145 -11.92 14.82 8.38
CA LEU A 145 -12.18 15.77 9.47
C LEU A 145 -13.04 15.17 10.60
N ASP A 146 -13.91 14.24 10.24
CA ASP A 146 -14.81 13.54 11.18
C ASP A 146 -14.29 12.13 11.52
N GLY A 147 -13.26 11.66 10.78
CA GLY A 147 -12.77 10.28 10.86
C GLY A 147 -11.63 10.05 11.83
N ARG A 148 -10.91 11.11 12.24
CA ARG A 148 -9.79 11.01 13.18
C ARG A 148 -9.53 12.31 13.93
N SER A 149 -8.98 12.19 15.13
CA SER A 149 -8.58 13.34 15.95
C SER A 149 -7.19 13.89 15.58
N SER A 150 -6.32 13.05 15.01
CA SER A 150 -4.98 13.47 14.58
C SER A 150 -5.03 14.33 13.32
N THR A 151 -4.08 15.26 13.19
CA THR A 151 -3.96 16.12 12.01
C THR A 151 -3.66 15.27 10.76
N TYR A 152 -2.72 14.35 10.87
CA TYR A 152 -2.30 13.48 9.77
C TYR A 152 -2.66 12.02 10.05
N CYS A 153 -3.01 11.28 9.01
CA CYS A 153 -3.23 9.83 9.12
C CYS A 153 -1.94 9.09 9.52
N THR A 154 -0.80 9.67 9.21
CA THR A 154 0.55 9.16 9.52
C THR A 154 1.08 9.56 10.88
N ASP A 155 0.29 10.21 11.74
CA ASP A 155 0.72 10.58 13.09
C ASP A 155 1.12 9.37 13.96
N VAL A 156 0.69 8.18 13.61
CA VAL A 156 1.12 6.92 14.22
C VAL A 156 2.65 6.71 14.11
N ALA A 157 3.31 7.26 13.09
CA ALA A 157 4.77 7.21 12.90
C ALA A 157 5.54 7.88 14.05
N LYS A 158 4.92 8.80 14.78
CA LYS A 158 5.51 9.48 15.95
C LYS A 158 5.83 8.52 17.10
N VAL A 159 5.16 7.36 17.14
CA VAL A 159 5.38 6.33 18.18
C VAL A 159 6.83 5.84 18.18
N THR A 160 7.42 5.67 16.99
CA THR A 160 8.79 5.22 16.81
C THR A 160 9.73 6.32 16.32
N LEU A 161 9.28 7.58 16.31
CA LEU A 161 10.01 8.72 15.78
C LEU A 161 10.47 8.51 14.33
N SER A 162 9.65 7.80 13.55
CA SER A 162 9.91 7.56 12.14
C SER A 162 9.66 8.84 11.32
N PRO A 163 10.50 9.14 10.32
CA PRO A 163 10.26 10.29 9.45
C PRO A 163 8.99 10.11 8.62
N VAL A 164 8.31 11.22 8.37
CA VAL A 164 7.12 11.28 7.52
C VAL A 164 7.37 12.28 6.39
N LEU A 165 7.14 11.86 5.16
CA LEU A 165 7.22 12.69 3.97
C LEU A 165 5.78 12.95 3.48
N HIS A 166 5.33 14.21 3.52
CA HIS A 166 4.04 14.59 2.97
C HIS A 166 4.25 15.02 1.52
N VAL A 167 3.55 14.38 0.59
CA VAL A 167 3.71 14.66 -0.84
C VAL A 167 2.36 14.76 -1.55
N ASN A 168 2.23 15.72 -2.46
CA ASN A 168 1.07 15.83 -3.32
C ASN A 168 1.11 14.74 -4.40
N GLY A 169 0.09 13.88 -4.43
CA GLY A 169 0.00 12.78 -5.40
C GLY A 169 -0.19 13.22 -6.86
N ASP A 170 -0.52 14.48 -7.11
CA ASP A 170 -0.58 15.05 -8.46
C ASP A 170 0.80 15.42 -9.01
N ASP A 171 1.79 15.62 -8.13
CA ASP A 171 3.17 15.91 -8.51
C ASP A 171 3.98 14.60 -8.59
N VAL A 172 3.99 14.00 -9.77
CA VAL A 172 4.62 12.70 -10.03
C VAL A 172 6.13 12.75 -9.73
N GLU A 173 6.80 13.85 -10.05
CA GLU A 173 8.25 13.98 -9.81
C GLU A 173 8.56 14.08 -8.31
N ALA A 174 7.78 14.86 -7.56
CA ALA A 174 7.90 14.92 -6.11
C ALA A 174 7.63 13.56 -5.45
N VAL A 175 6.65 12.79 -5.95
CA VAL A 175 6.38 11.43 -5.45
C VAL A 175 7.56 10.51 -5.69
N VAL A 176 8.16 10.52 -6.87
CA VAL A 176 9.34 9.70 -7.18
C VAL A 176 10.52 10.11 -6.29
N HIS A 177 10.75 11.40 -6.11
CA HIS A 177 11.82 11.91 -5.26
C HIS A 177 11.63 11.51 -3.78
N ALA A 178 10.41 11.64 -3.26
CA ALA A 178 10.08 11.21 -1.90
C ALA A 178 10.32 9.70 -1.69
N LEU A 179 9.94 8.88 -2.67
CA LEU A 179 10.19 7.44 -2.63
C LEU A 179 11.68 7.10 -2.67
N GLN A 180 12.48 7.78 -3.49
CA GLN A 180 13.93 7.61 -3.53
C GLN A 180 14.55 7.94 -2.17
N LEU A 181 14.19 9.07 -1.57
CA LEU A 181 14.65 9.47 -0.25
C LEU A 181 14.26 8.46 0.83
N ALA A 182 13.02 7.94 0.76
CA ALA A 182 12.53 6.91 1.69
C ALA A 182 13.35 5.62 1.58
N VAL A 183 13.64 5.16 0.36
CA VAL A 183 14.48 3.98 0.12
C VAL A 183 15.91 4.21 0.64
N GLU A 184 16.51 5.34 0.35
CA GLU A 184 17.86 5.68 0.82
C GLU A 184 17.94 5.74 2.35
N TYR A 185 16.94 6.39 2.98
CA TYR A 185 16.83 6.45 4.43
C TYR A 185 16.75 5.05 5.04
N ARG A 186 15.81 4.24 4.55
CA ARG A 186 15.61 2.85 5.00
C ARG A 186 16.90 2.02 4.84
N GLN A 187 17.56 2.10 3.69
CA GLN A 187 18.78 1.34 3.40
C GLN A 187 19.97 1.77 4.24
N LYS A 188 20.00 3.03 4.66
CA LYS A 188 21.06 3.57 5.49
C LYS A 188 20.86 3.33 6.99
N TYR A 189 19.63 3.54 7.46
CA TYR A 189 19.32 3.56 8.89
C TYR A 189 18.59 2.31 9.38
N HIS A 190 18.05 1.49 8.48
CA HIS A 190 17.28 0.28 8.78
C HIS A 190 16.08 0.55 9.69
N LYS A 191 15.40 1.66 9.47
CA LYS A 191 14.22 2.13 10.21
C LYS A 191 13.06 2.38 9.28
N ASP A 192 11.87 2.37 9.85
CA ASP A 192 10.63 2.68 9.12
C ASP A 192 10.64 4.12 8.63
N VAL A 193 9.96 4.34 7.51
CA VAL A 193 9.69 5.65 6.94
C VAL A 193 8.28 5.67 6.38
N PHE A 194 7.59 6.78 6.58
CA PHE A 194 6.21 6.95 6.14
C PHE A 194 6.13 8.00 5.03
N ILE A 195 5.28 7.72 4.05
CA ILE A 195 4.91 8.65 2.99
C ILE A 195 3.41 8.87 3.08
N ASP A 196 3.01 10.11 3.36
CA ASP A 196 1.63 10.55 3.26
C ASP A 196 1.40 11.06 1.84
N LEU A 197 0.86 10.19 0.99
CA LEU A 197 0.57 10.48 -0.42
C LEU A 197 -0.82 11.09 -0.51
N LEU A 198 -0.90 12.43 -0.51
CA LEU A 198 -2.15 13.15 -0.60
C LEU A 198 -2.77 13.00 -1.99
N CYS A 199 -3.95 12.42 -2.05
CA CYS A 199 -4.66 12.17 -3.29
C CYS A 199 -6.19 12.25 -3.09
N TYR A 200 -6.95 11.75 -4.03
CA TYR A 200 -8.41 11.67 -3.94
C TYR A 200 -8.94 10.35 -4.47
N ARG A 201 -10.12 9.96 -4.04
CA ARG A 201 -10.87 8.82 -4.55
C ARG A 201 -11.86 9.31 -5.59
N LYS A 202 -11.67 8.90 -6.84
CA LYS A 202 -12.48 9.39 -7.98
C LYS A 202 -13.93 8.89 -7.96
N TYR A 203 -14.13 7.64 -7.54
CA TYR A 203 -15.43 6.97 -7.52
C TYR A 203 -15.86 6.65 -6.09
N GLY A 204 -17.01 5.97 -5.93
CA GLY A 204 -17.51 5.52 -4.64
C GLY A 204 -16.59 4.52 -3.92
N HIS A 205 -16.98 4.15 -2.71
CA HIS A 205 -16.26 3.14 -1.94
C HIS A 205 -16.31 1.76 -2.63
N ASN A 206 -17.47 1.43 -3.19
CA ASN A 206 -17.71 0.24 -4.00
C ASN A 206 -18.71 0.59 -5.12
N GLU A 207 -19.17 -0.40 -5.86
CA GLU A 207 -20.06 -0.25 -7.01
C GLU A 207 -21.45 0.30 -6.63
N GLY A 208 -21.89 0.08 -5.39
CA GLY A 208 -23.21 0.54 -4.89
C GLY A 208 -23.16 1.91 -4.19
N ASP A 209 -21.97 2.51 -4.02
CA ASP A 209 -21.82 3.78 -3.34
C ASP A 209 -21.79 4.97 -4.32
N GLU A 210 -22.78 5.89 -4.18
CA GLU A 210 -22.74 7.19 -4.86
C GLU A 210 -22.20 8.26 -3.88
N PRO A 211 -20.92 8.62 -3.99
CA PRO A 211 -20.26 9.45 -2.99
C PRO A 211 -20.75 10.90 -2.96
N ARG A 212 -21.47 11.37 -3.98
CA ARG A 212 -22.07 12.71 -3.99
C ARG A 212 -23.19 12.86 -2.97
N PHE A 213 -23.78 11.77 -2.51
CA PHE A 213 -24.80 11.82 -1.45
C PHE A 213 -24.21 12.15 -0.09
N THR A 214 -22.99 11.69 0.19
CA THR A 214 -22.33 11.87 1.49
C THR A 214 -21.31 13.00 1.48
N GLN A 215 -20.62 13.23 0.33
CA GLN A 215 -19.56 14.22 0.17
C GLN A 215 -19.78 15.11 -1.08
N PRO A 216 -20.91 15.84 -1.18
CA PRO A 216 -21.28 16.55 -2.42
C PRO A 216 -20.26 17.61 -2.85
N LYS A 217 -19.77 18.41 -1.90
CA LYS A 217 -18.80 19.48 -2.19
C LYS A 217 -17.45 18.94 -2.65
N LEU A 218 -16.96 17.89 -1.99
CA LEU A 218 -15.70 17.25 -2.33
C LEU A 218 -15.78 16.64 -3.74
N TYR A 219 -16.84 15.94 -4.07
CA TYR A 219 -16.98 15.28 -5.37
C TYR A 219 -17.34 16.28 -6.51
N GLU A 220 -17.87 17.43 -6.19
CA GLU A 220 -17.94 18.53 -7.15
C GLU A 220 -16.54 19.01 -7.56
N LEU A 221 -15.62 19.17 -6.61
CA LEU A 221 -14.22 19.55 -6.87
C LEU A 221 -13.50 18.44 -7.65
N ILE A 222 -13.62 17.18 -7.19
CA ILE A 222 -12.98 16.03 -7.83
C ILE A 222 -13.43 15.88 -9.29
N SER A 223 -14.69 16.15 -9.60
CA SER A 223 -15.21 16.04 -10.98
C SER A 223 -14.57 17.01 -11.97
N LYS A 224 -14.04 18.12 -11.47
CA LYS A 224 -13.38 19.18 -12.24
C LYS A 224 -11.86 19.09 -12.21
N HIS A 225 -11.31 18.22 -11.33
CA HIS A 225 -9.87 18.10 -11.13
C HIS A 225 -9.26 17.22 -12.21
N PRO A 226 -8.19 17.69 -12.91
CA PRO A 226 -7.48 16.87 -13.88
C PRO A 226 -6.78 15.71 -13.17
N ASN A 227 -6.66 14.57 -13.84
CA ASN A 227 -5.95 13.44 -13.23
C ASN A 227 -4.41 13.64 -13.30
N PRO A 228 -3.62 12.94 -12.47
CA PRO A 228 -2.16 13.11 -12.41
C PRO A 228 -1.46 12.98 -13.77
N ARG A 229 -1.97 12.11 -14.66
CA ARG A 229 -1.41 11.97 -16.02
C ARG A 229 -1.63 13.21 -16.88
N GLU A 230 -2.76 13.89 -16.72
CA GLU A 230 -3.06 15.13 -17.45
C GLU A 230 -2.23 16.30 -16.93
N ILE A 231 -1.96 16.31 -15.61
CA ILE A 231 -1.11 17.31 -14.97
C ILE A 231 0.36 17.13 -15.37
N TYR A 232 0.83 15.90 -15.48
CA TYR A 232 2.23 15.56 -15.79
C TYR A 232 2.60 15.76 -17.26
N LYS A 233 1.64 15.79 -18.19
CA LYS A 233 1.88 16.01 -19.62
C LYS A 233 2.27 17.48 -19.94
#